data_781b68a90ebed1d741ffa61fdf58127b
#
_entry.id   781b68a90ebed1d741ffa61fdf58127b
#
_cell.length_a   1.000
_cell.length_b   1.000
_cell.length_c   1.000
_cell.angle_alpha   90.00
_cell.angle_beta   90.00
_cell.angle_gamma   90.00
#
_symmetry.space_group_name_H-M   'P 1'
#
loop_
_entity.id
_entity.type
_entity.pdbx_description
1 polymer ?
#
loop_
_entity_poly.entity_id
_entity_poly.type
_entity_poly.pdbx_seq_one_letter_code
_entity_poly.pdbx_strand_id
1 'polypeptide(L)'
;MKRVVPLLVLLALPAFAETPQQILDSLVAQAGPASASRGEQFFRARSAAGKTADSCAACHTDNPKASGQHVKTHKTIDPIAPVAQKDRFTDPAKVEKWFKRNCNEVLARVCTPQEKADFAAYMISVK
;
A
#
# COMPACT_ATOMS: atom_id res chain seq x y z
N MET A 1 42.23 10.31 38.14
CA MET A 1 40.97 9.58 38.07
C MET A 1 40.58 9.42 36.59
N LYS A 2 40.70 8.21 36.04
CA LYS A 2 40.33 7.92 34.63
C LYS A 2 38.83 7.63 34.58
N ARG A 3 38.06 8.47 33.93
CA ARG A 3 36.62 8.24 33.69
C ARG A 3 36.48 7.24 32.53
N VAL A 4 36.01 6.05 32.84
CA VAL A 4 35.62 5.05 31.84
C VAL A 4 34.22 5.41 31.35
N VAL A 5 34.12 5.85 30.11
CA VAL A 5 32.84 6.09 29.46
C VAL A 5 32.38 4.76 28.88
N PRO A 6 31.23 4.21 29.28
CA PRO A 6 30.74 2.98 28.69
C PRO A 6 30.30 3.27 27.24
N LEU A 7 30.89 2.53 26.31
CA LEU A 7 30.48 2.55 24.90
C LEU A 7 29.16 1.77 24.78
N LEU A 8 28.07 2.50 24.59
CA LEU A 8 26.75 1.90 24.33
C LEU A 8 26.74 1.35 22.90
N VAL A 9 26.89 0.06 22.73
CA VAL A 9 26.75 -0.60 21.44
C VAL A 9 25.26 -0.75 21.13
N LEU A 10 24.73 0.11 20.26
CA LEU A 10 23.40 -0.07 19.69
C LEU A 10 23.45 -1.25 18.72
N LEU A 11 22.91 -2.39 19.14
CA LEU A 11 22.63 -3.51 18.26
C LEU A 11 21.46 -3.12 17.34
N ALA A 12 21.75 -2.78 16.09
CA ALA A 12 20.73 -2.64 15.06
C ALA A 12 20.15 -4.04 14.77
N LEU A 13 18.90 -4.27 15.17
CA LEU A 13 18.17 -5.47 14.79
C LEU A 13 17.91 -5.41 13.28
N PRO A 14 18.12 -6.51 12.53
CA PRO A 14 17.77 -6.55 11.11
C PRO A 14 16.27 -6.34 10.97
N ALA A 15 15.88 -5.37 10.15
CA ALA A 15 14.49 -5.20 9.74
C ALA A 15 14.15 -6.33 8.76
N PHE A 16 13.37 -7.30 9.19
CA PHE A 16 12.83 -8.34 8.32
C PHE A 16 11.66 -7.77 7.52
N ALA A 17 11.60 -8.10 6.21
CA ALA A 17 10.43 -7.82 5.41
C ALA A 17 9.22 -8.59 5.98
N GLU A 18 8.06 -7.91 6.04
CA GLU A 18 6.80 -8.54 6.43
C GLU A 18 6.21 -9.32 5.25
N THR A 19 5.31 -10.25 5.56
CA THR A 19 4.48 -10.88 4.54
C THR A 19 3.28 -9.99 4.22
N PRO A 20 2.68 -10.11 3.02
CA PRO A 20 1.45 -9.39 2.71
C PRO A 20 0.33 -9.64 3.74
N GLN A 21 0.24 -10.85 4.29
CA GLN A 21 -0.74 -11.16 5.33
C GLN A 21 -0.47 -10.41 6.63
N GLN A 22 0.78 -10.28 7.05
CA GLN A 22 1.15 -9.49 8.24
C GLN A 22 0.81 -8.01 8.08
N ILE A 23 1.04 -7.45 6.88
CA ILE A 23 0.61 -6.09 6.55
C ILE A 23 -0.91 -5.96 6.66
N LEU A 24 -1.67 -6.90 6.07
CA LEU A 24 -3.13 -6.91 6.18
C LEU A 24 -3.60 -6.99 7.63
N ASP A 25 -3.01 -7.88 8.43
CA ASP A 25 -3.35 -8.03 9.85
C ASP A 25 -3.14 -6.73 10.64
N SER A 26 -2.06 -6.01 10.34
CA SER A 26 -1.78 -4.69 10.95
C SER A 26 -2.81 -3.64 10.55
N LEU A 27 -3.26 -3.63 9.29
CA LEU A 27 -4.30 -2.71 8.80
C LEU A 27 -5.67 -3.05 9.42
N VAL A 28 -6.00 -4.33 9.52
CA VAL A 28 -7.25 -4.82 10.16
C VAL A 28 -7.30 -4.45 11.63
N ALA A 29 -6.17 -4.51 12.34
CA ALA A 29 -6.09 -4.08 13.75
C ALA A 29 -6.46 -2.61 13.95
N GLN A 30 -6.27 -1.77 12.94
CA GLN A 30 -6.61 -0.34 12.97
C GLN A 30 -8.03 -0.03 12.49
N ALA A 31 -8.61 -0.92 11.68
CA ALA A 31 -9.86 -0.66 10.96
C ALA A 31 -11.02 -1.55 11.43
N GLY A 32 -10.77 -2.83 11.58
CA GLY A 32 -11.75 -3.89 11.73
C GLY A 32 -11.73 -4.86 10.54
N PRO A 33 -12.69 -5.80 10.45
CA PRO A 33 -12.67 -6.84 9.42
C PRO A 33 -12.59 -6.28 8.00
N ALA A 34 -11.59 -6.73 7.23
CA ALA A 34 -11.39 -6.35 5.84
C ALA A 34 -12.28 -7.17 4.89
N SER A 35 -12.60 -6.57 3.75
CA SER A 35 -13.36 -7.23 2.68
C SER A 35 -12.69 -7.00 1.33
N ALA A 36 -12.30 -8.09 0.69
CA ALA A 36 -11.74 -8.04 -0.67
C ALA A 36 -12.76 -7.47 -1.69
N SER A 37 -14.04 -7.77 -1.52
CA SER A 37 -15.10 -7.23 -2.39
C SER A 37 -15.24 -5.71 -2.25
N ARG A 38 -15.24 -5.17 -1.03
CA ARG A 38 -15.22 -3.72 -0.84
C ARG A 38 -13.92 -3.10 -1.38
N GLY A 39 -12.80 -3.79 -1.22
CA GLY A 39 -11.52 -3.36 -1.77
C GLY A 39 -11.52 -3.29 -3.30
N GLU A 40 -12.13 -4.26 -3.97
CA GLU A 40 -12.31 -4.24 -5.42
C GLU A 40 -13.19 -3.07 -5.86
N GLN A 41 -14.32 -2.86 -5.20
CA GLN A 41 -15.19 -1.71 -5.46
C GLN A 41 -14.44 -0.39 -5.31
N PHE A 42 -13.69 -0.24 -4.22
CA PHE A 42 -12.86 0.94 -3.96
C PHE A 42 -11.78 1.16 -5.05
N PHE A 43 -11.12 0.10 -5.47
CA PHE A 43 -10.09 0.14 -6.52
C PHE A 43 -10.65 0.64 -7.87
N ARG A 44 -11.89 0.27 -8.21
CA ARG A 44 -12.56 0.61 -9.46
C ARG A 44 -13.38 1.90 -9.38
N ALA A 45 -13.69 2.37 -8.18
CA ALA A 45 -14.55 3.53 -7.97
C ALA A 45 -13.97 4.80 -8.59
N ARG A 46 -14.81 5.56 -9.26
CA ARG A 46 -14.44 6.86 -9.82
C ARG A 46 -14.71 7.97 -8.82
N SER A 47 -13.79 8.91 -8.73
CA SER A 47 -13.87 10.08 -7.86
C SER A 47 -13.74 11.36 -8.69
N ALA A 48 -14.72 12.24 -8.58
CA ALA A 48 -14.65 13.58 -9.18
C ALA A 48 -13.65 14.51 -8.48
N ALA A 49 -13.19 14.16 -7.28
CA ALA A 49 -12.23 14.94 -6.50
C ALA A 49 -10.78 14.70 -6.93
N GLY A 50 -10.52 13.67 -7.74
CA GLY A 50 -9.16 13.30 -8.16
C GLY A 50 -8.44 14.41 -8.89
N LYS A 51 -7.22 14.72 -8.42
CA LYS A 51 -6.35 15.76 -9.02
C LYS A 51 -5.51 15.23 -10.17
N THR A 52 -5.18 13.95 -10.11
CA THR A 52 -4.28 13.28 -11.07
C THR A 52 -5.01 12.23 -11.88
N ALA A 53 -5.79 11.39 -11.21
CA ALA A 53 -6.58 10.32 -11.81
C ALA A 53 -7.94 10.24 -11.12
N ASP A 54 -8.93 9.68 -11.79
CA ASP A 54 -10.29 9.53 -11.26
C ASP A 54 -10.50 8.19 -10.53
N SER A 55 -9.56 7.26 -10.65
CA SER A 55 -9.62 5.96 -10.00
C SER A 55 -8.24 5.34 -9.83
N CYS A 56 -8.09 4.37 -8.96
CA CYS A 56 -6.87 3.57 -8.85
C CYS A 56 -6.62 2.81 -10.16
N ALA A 57 -7.66 2.24 -10.74
CA ALA A 57 -7.60 1.49 -12.00
C ALA A 57 -7.16 2.33 -13.21
N ALA A 58 -7.31 3.65 -13.17
CA ALA A 58 -6.86 4.54 -14.25
C ALA A 58 -5.35 4.43 -14.52
N CYS A 59 -4.55 4.23 -13.46
CA CYS A 59 -3.09 4.00 -13.59
C CYS A 59 -2.73 2.51 -13.58
N HIS A 60 -3.42 1.71 -12.76
CA HIS A 60 -3.08 0.29 -12.52
C HIS A 60 -3.77 -0.69 -13.46
N THR A 61 -4.61 -0.23 -14.40
CA THR A 61 -5.54 -1.02 -15.20
C THR A 61 -6.60 -1.73 -14.35
N ASP A 62 -7.55 -2.39 -14.99
CA ASP A 62 -8.56 -3.21 -14.29
C ASP A 62 -8.02 -4.55 -13.79
N ASN A 63 -6.80 -4.92 -14.22
CA ASN A 63 -6.14 -6.15 -13.82
C ASN A 63 -4.95 -5.85 -12.90
N PRO A 64 -5.05 -6.08 -11.58
CA PRO A 64 -3.95 -5.81 -10.64
C PRO A 64 -2.66 -6.60 -10.89
N LYS A 65 -2.71 -7.64 -11.74
CA LYS A 65 -1.53 -8.42 -12.15
C LYS A 65 -0.80 -7.82 -13.35
N ALA A 66 -1.39 -6.85 -14.02
CA ALA A 66 -0.78 -6.19 -15.16
C ALA A 66 0.06 -4.98 -14.73
N SER A 67 1.10 -4.69 -15.48
CA SER A 67 1.79 -3.39 -15.38
C SER A 67 0.85 -2.28 -15.78
N GLY A 68 0.91 -1.17 -15.05
CA GLY A 68 0.16 0.04 -15.34
C GLY A 68 1.04 1.15 -15.91
N GLN A 69 0.45 2.33 -16.04
CA GLN A 69 1.14 3.53 -16.47
C GLN A 69 0.55 4.76 -15.78
N HIS A 70 1.40 5.61 -15.24
CA HIS A 70 0.95 6.85 -14.62
C HIS A 70 0.33 7.78 -15.66
N VAL A 71 -0.90 8.25 -15.43
CA VAL A 71 -1.68 8.99 -16.41
C VAL A 71 -1.07 10.32 -16.86
N LYS A 72 -0.25 10.97 -16.02
CA LYS A 72 0.42 12.24 -16.34
C LYS A 72 1.86 12.07 -16.77
N THR A 73 2.64 11.25 -16.08
CA THR A 73 4.08 11.12 -16.34
C THR A 73 4.41 10.03 -17.36
N HIS A 74 3.45 9.17 -17.67
CA HIS A 74 3.59 7.99 -18.54
C HIS A 74 4.65 6.99 -18.08
N LYS A 75 5.13 7.10 -16.84
CA LYS A 75 6.03 6.12 -16.25
C LYS A 75 5.30 4.80 -16.04
N THR A 76 5.97 3.71 -16.40
CA THR A 76 5.49 2.37 -16.13
C THR A 76 5.39 2.13 -14.62
N ILE A 77 4.32 1.48 -14.22
CA ILE A 77 4.06 1.06 -12.83
C ILE A 77 4.03 -0.46 -12.82
N ASP A 78 4.85 -1.06 -11.97
CA ASP A 78 4.83 -2.52 -11.79
C ASP A 78 3.48 -3.01 -11.27
N PRO A 79 3.13 -4.29 -11.50
CA PRO A 79 1.90 -4.87 -10.99
C PRO A 79 1.71 -4.59 -9.50
N ILE A 80 0.46 -4.39 -9.09
CA ILE A 80 0.13 -4.03 -7.70
C ILE A 80 -0.21 -5.24 -6.84
N ALA A 81 -0.67 -6.34 -7.44
CA ALA A 81 -0.98 -7.56 -6.71
C ALA A 81 0.29 -8.34 -6.33
N PRO A 82 0.42 -8.81 -5.07
CA PRO A 82 1.59 -9.58 -4.60
C PRO A 82 1.89 -10.82 -5.42
N VAL A 83 0.89 -11.47 -6.01
CA VAL A 83 1.07 -12.66 -6.85
C VAL A 83 1.89 -12.37 -8.10
N ALA A 84 1.84 -11.15 -8.63
CA ALA A 84 2.60 -10.72 -9.81
C ALA A 84 3.87 -9.91 -9.46
N GLN A 85 3.90 -9.29 -8.28
CA GLN A 85 5.02 -8.48 -7.81
C GLN A 85 5.28 -8.76 -6.33
N LYS A 86 6.25 -9.61 -6.04
CA LYS A 86 6.46 -10.22 -4.72
C LYS A 86 6.84 -9.26 -3.59
N ASP A 87 7.36 -8.08 -3.89
CA ASP A 87 7.71 -7.07 -2.90
C ASP A 87 6.55 -6.16 -2.50
N ARG A 88 5.38 -6.33 -3.11
CA ARG A 88 4.17 -5.60 -2.72
C ARG A 88 3.68 -6.04 -1.34
N PHE A 89 3.30 -5.07 -0.52
CA PHE A 89 2.82 -5.29 0.85
C PHE A 89 3.81 -6.07 1.74
N THR A 90 5.10 -5.70 1.67
CA THR A 90 6.16 -6.31 2.48
C THR A 90 6.92 -5.31 3.36
N ASP A 91 6.69 -4.02 3.19
CA ASP A 91 7.30 -2.93 3.95
C ASP A 91 6.21 -1.97 4.43
N PRO A 92 5.92 -1.91 5.75
CA PRO A 92 4.86 -1.07 6.31
C PRO A 92 5.01 0.42 5.98
N ALA A 93 6.23 0.95 6.06
CA ALA A 93 6.50 2.35 5.77
C ALA A 93 6.26 2.68 4.29
N LYS A 94 6.64 1.79 3.40
CA LYS A 94 6.42 1.91 1.96
C LYS A 94 4.92 1.84 1.62
N VAL A 95 4.18 0.94 2.27
CA VAL A 95 2.73 0.81 2.11
C VAL A 95 2.02 2.11 2.51
N GLU A 96 2.33 2.66 3.69
CA GLU A 96 1.75 3.93 4.16
C GLU A 96 2.11 5.10 3.24
N LYS A 97 3.34 5.19 2.79
CA LYS A 97 3.79 6.22 1.83
C LYS A 97 2.96 6.18 0.55
N TRP A 98 2.71 5.00 -0.02
CA TRP A 98 1.95 4.85 -1.25
C TRP A 98 0.46 5.12 -1.06
N PHE A 99 -0.14 4.69 0.06
CA PHE A 99 -1.52 5.07 0.38
C PHE A 99 -1.66 6.59 0.48
N LYS A 100 -0.78 7.25 1.23
CA LYS A 100 -0.82 8.71 1.38
C LYS A 100 -0.76 9.43 0.03
N ARG A 101 0.16 9.02 -0.84
CA ARG A 101 0.33 9.62 -2.17
C ARG A 101 -0.87 9.34 -3.07
N ASN A 102 -1.23 8.08 -3.23
CA ASN A 102 -2.24 7.67 -4.22
C ASN A 102 -3.65 8.10 -3.82
N CYS A 103 -3.99 8.06 -2.54
CA CYS A 103 -5.28 8.56 -2.07
C CYS A 103 -5.40 10.07 -2.28
N ASN A 104 -4.31 10.83 -2.08
CA ASN A 104 -4.31 12.26 -2.41
C ASN A 104 -4.48 12.51 -3.92
N GLU A 105 -3.85 11.72 -4.78
CA GLU A 105 -3.94 11.85 -6.24
C GLU A 105 -5.34 11.53 -6.78
N VAL A 106 -6.02 10.53 -6.21
CA VAL A 106 -7.30 10.00 -6.70
C VAL A 106 -8.51 10.58 -5.96
N LEU A 107 -8.39 10.81 -4.65
CA LEU A 107 -9.49 11.21 -3.77
C LEU A 107 -9.33 12.62 -3.21
N ALA A 108 -8.17 13.26 -3.39
CA ALA A 108 -7.80 14.54 -2.78
C ALA A 108 -7.90 14.55 -1.24
N ARG A 109 -7.76 13.39 -0.61
CA ARG A 109 -7.77 13.17 0.85
C ARG A 109 -6.94 11.96 1.24
N VAL A 110 -6.74 11.76 2.54
CA VAL A 110 -6.21 10.50 3.08
C VAL A 110 -7.27 9.40 2.95
N CYS A 111 -6.81 8.17 2.74
CA CYS A 111 -7.68 7.00 2.85
C CYS A 111 -8.01 6.69 4.30
N THR A 112 -9.23 6.23 4.56
CA THR A 112 -9.61 5.75 5.89
C THR A 112 -8.87 4.44 6.21
N PRO A 113 -8.71 4.08 7.49
CA PRO A 113 -8.16 2.78 7.87
C PRO A 113 -8.90 1.61 7.21
N GLN A 114 -10.22 1.68 7.10
CA GLN A 114 -11.04 0.63 6.46
C GLN A 114 -10.76 0.51 4.95
N GLU A 115 -10.64 1.63 4.23
CA GLU A 115 -10.30 1.63 2.82
C GLU A 115 -8.92 0.99 2.56
N LYS A 116 -7.94 1.27 3.42
CA LYS A 116 -6.60 0.65 3.34
C LYS A 116 -6.66 -0.86 3.57
N ALA A 117 -7.38 -1.32 4.59
CA ALA A 117 -7.52 -2.74 4.91
C ALA A 117 -8.26 -3.50 3.80
N ASP A 118 -9.37 -2.95 3.31
CA ASP A 118 -10.15 -3.55 2.23
C ASP A 118 -9.34 -3.63 0.92
N PHE A 119 -8.62 -2.56 0.57
CA PHE A 119 -7.74 -2.53 -0.59
C PHE A 119 -6.64 -3.60 -0.50
N ALA A 120 -5.95 -3.71 0.64
CA ALA A 120 -4.94 -4.73 0.84
C ALA A 120 -5.53 -6.14 0.75
N ALA A 121 -6.70 -6.38 1.34
CA ALA A 121 -7.41 -7.65 1.25
C ALA A 121 -7.72 -8.03 -0.21
N TYR A 122 -8.16 -7.06 -1.03
CA TYR A 122 -8.39 -7.28 -2.45
C TYR A 122 -7.10 -7.67 -3.18
N MET A 123 -6.02 -6.89 -3.02
CA MET A 123 -4.75 -7.16 -3.70
C MET A 123 -4.17 -8.53 -3.36
N ILE A 124 -4.27 -8.96 -2.10
CA ILE A 124 -3.80 -10.26 -1.62
C ILE A 124 -4.68 -11.41 -2.12
N SER A 125 -5.98 -11.16 -2.32
CA SER A 125 -6.93 -12.16 -2.81
C SER A 125 -6.76 -12.52 -4.30
N VAL A 126 -6.07 -11.69 -5.06
CA VAL A 126 -5.84 -11.91 -6.50
C VAL A 126 -4.95 -13.13 -6.71
N LYS A 127 -5.39 -14.06 -7.60
CA LYS A 127 -4.71 -15.33 -7.92
C LYS A 127 -4.05 -15.28 -9.30
#